data_26b7cfe1b1c8aec7c942b6312b752aa8
#
_entry.id   26b7cfe1b1c8aec7c942b6312b752aa8
#
_cell.length_a   1.000
_cell.length_b   1.000
_cell.length_c   1.000
_cell.angle_alpha   90.00
_cell.angle_beta   90.00
_cell.angle_gamma   90.00
#
_symmetry.space_group_name_H-M   'P 1'
#
loop_
_entity.id
_entity.type
_entity.pdbx_description
1 polymer ?
#
loop_
_entity_poly.entity_id
_entity_poly.type
_entity_poly.pdbx_seq_one_letter_code
_entity_poly.pdbx_strand_id
1 'polypeptide(L)'
;DNPELALPGSIDFAGGTAVQLKFEQAMKIDEARRALENNGLGSAELQEFTQDNKLLIRVKASTTIEEKVAERVMAVFSKEFPANKFVVDSSMEIGPTIGKKLQEDAMIAVLISFVGIVLYIAVRFELRFGVAAALATFHDVLAVLGVFYLLDKEITLLVITALLTLAGYSLTDTVVVFDRIRENL
;
A
#
# COMPACT_ATOMS: atom_id res chain seq x y z
N ASP A 1 -7.24 19.77 -10.65
CA ASP A 1 -7.13 18.33 -10.28
C ASP A 1 -6.54 17.60 -11.47
N ASN A 2 -5.27 17.32 -11.40
CA ASN A 2 -4.53 16.59 -12.44
C ASN A 2 -4.47 15.13 -11.99
N PRO A 3 -5.24 14.21 -12.58
CA PRO A 3 -5.28 12.81 -12.14
C PRO A 3 -3.97 12.05 -12.38
N GLU A 4 -3.05 12.62 -13.18
CA GLU A 4 -1.76 12.00 -13.51
C GLU A 4 -0.69 12.10 -12.41
N LEU A 5 -0.93 12.89 -11.36
CA LEU A 5 0.00 13.04 -10.21
C LEU A 5 -0.46 12.31 -8.96
N ALA A 6 -1.61 11.64 -9.03
CA ALA A 6 -2.06 10.80 -7.93
C ALA A 6 -1.22 9.52 -7.89
N LEU A 7 -0.47 9.33 -6.82
CA LEU A 7 0.11 8.02 -6.49
C LEU A 7 -0.99 6.95 -6.57
N PRO A 8 -0.72 5.77 -7.16
CA PRO A 8 -1.73 4.72 -7.26
C PRO A 8 -2.22 4.37 -5.85
N GLY A 9 -3.38 4.91 -5.49
CA GLY A 9 -3.99 4.69 -4.18
C GLY A 9 -4.53 3.28 -4.11
N SER A 10 -4.17 2.55 -3.06
CA SER A 10 -4.74 1.23 -2.79
C SER A 10 -6.21 1.34 -2.38
N ILE A 11 -6.91 0.20 -2.37
CA ILE A 11 -8.27 0.09 -1.85
C ILE A 11 -8.38 0.56 -0.39
N ASP A 12 -7.28 0.55 0.38
CA ASP A 12 -7.24 1.04 1.76
C ASP A 12 -7.63 2.51 1.86
N PHE A 13 -7.28 3.32 0.84
CA PHE A 13 -7.54 4.76 0.81
C PHE A 13 -8.66 5.16 -0.14
N ALA A 14 -8.71 4.54 -1.32
CA ALA A 14 -9.75 4.82 -2.30
C ALA A 14 -11.10 4.16 -1.94
N GLY A 15 -11.09 3.15 -1.09
CA GLY A 15 -12.17 2.22 -0.90
C GLY A 15 -12.22 1.20 -2.04
N GLY A 16 -12.85 0.08 -1.80
CA GLY A 16 -12.98 -1.01 -2.78
C GLY A 16 -13.10 -2.37 -2.12
N THR A 17 -13.02 -3.40 -2.95
CA THR A 17 -13.13 -4.79 -2.53
C THR A 17 -11.87 -5.56 -2.92
N ALA A 18 -11.27 -6.26 -1.96
CA ALA A 18 -10.21 -7.24 -2.20
C ALA A 18 -10.77 -8.65 -1.96
N VAL A 19 -10.61 -9.52 -2.94
CA VAL A 19 -10.99 -10.93 -2.83
C VAL A 19 -9.78 -11.78 -3.15
N GLN A 20 -9.42 -12.67 -2.23
CA GLN A 20 -8.37 -13.65 -2.43
C GLN A 20 -9.02 -15.02 -2.68
N LEU A 21 -8.77 -15.56 -3.87
CA LEU A 21 -9.25 -16.87 -4.28
C LEU A 21 -8.08 -17.86 -4.28
N LYS A 22 -8.29 -19.03 -3.72
CA LYS A 22 -7.37 -20.16 -3.78
C LYS A 22 -7.93 -21.20 -4.75
N PHE A 23 -7.18 -21.48 -5.81
CA PHE A 23 -7.56 -22.40 -6.87
C PHE A 23 -6.96 -23.81 -6.62
N GLU A 24 -7.64 -24.84 -7.13
CA GLU A 24 -7.09 -26.21 -7.12
C GLU A 24 -5.88 -26.34 -8.07
N GLN A 25 -5.89 -25.61 -9.19
CA GLN A 25 -4.80 -25.57 -10.16
C GLN A 25 -4.33 -24.13 -10.35
N ALA A 26 -3.05 -23.96 -10.71
CA ALA A 26 -2.50 -22.61 -10.98
C ALA A 26 -3.32 -21.87 -12.04
N MET A 27 -3.74 -20.66 -11.73
CA MET A 27 -4.50 -19.78 -12.63
C MET A 27 -3.53 -18.82 -13.32
N LYS A 28 -3.53 -18.77 -14.64
CA LYS A 28 -2.75 -17.77 -15.36
C LYS A 28 -3.36 -16.39 -15.23
N ILE A 29 -2.55 -15.43 -14.82
CA ILE A 29 -2.99 -14.06 -14.58
C ILE A 29 -3.63 -13.41 -15.82
N ASP A 30 -3.12 -13.73 -17.02
CA ASP A 30 -3.65 -13.19 -18.29
C ASP A 30 -5.05 -13.72 -18.62
N GLU A 31 -5.33 -14.98 -18.30
CA GLU A 31 -6.66 -15.59 -18.48
C GLU A 31 -7.66 -14.98 -17.48
N ALA A 32 -7.24 -14.83 -16.22
CA ALA A 32 -8.03 -14.18 -15.19
C ALA A 32 -8.36 -12.71 -15.55
N ARG A 33 -7.37 -11.97 -16.04
CA ARG A 33 -7.54 -10.59 -16.48
C ARG A 33 -8.58 -10.46 -17.59
N ARG A 34 -8.48 -11.28 -18.64
CA ARG A 34 -9.44 -11.28 -19.75
C ARG A 34 -10.86 -11.63 -19.30
N ALA A 35 -10.99 -12.60 -18.38
CA ALA A 35 -12.29 -12.97 -17.85
C ALA A 35 -12.95 -11.81 -17.10
N LEU A 36 -12.18 -11.06 -16.29
CA LEU A 36 -12.68 -9.90 -15.57
C LEU A 36 -13.00 -8.73 -16.52
N GLU A 37 -12.15 -8.45 -17.50
CA GLU A 37 -12.38 -7.41 -18.50
C GLU A 37 -13.68 -7.66 -19.29
N ASN A 38 -13.89 -8.89 -19.77
CA ASN A 38 -15.08 -9.27 -20.52
C ASN A 38 -16.38 -9.18 -19.70
N ASN A 39 -16.29 -9.22 -18.37
CA ASN A 39 -17.43 -9.13 -17.46
C ASN A 39 -17.55 -7.75 -16.77
N GLY A 40 -16.88 -6.72 -17.30
CA GLY A 40 -17.01 -5.34 -16.84
C GLY A 40 -16.24 -5.01 -15.56
N LEU A 41 -15.24 -5.82 -15.22
CA LEU A 41 -14.32 -5.62 -14.08
C LEU A 41 -12.88 -5.37 -14.58
N GLY A 42 -12.73 -4.69 -15.70
CA GLY A 42 -11.41 -4.45 -16.34
C GLY A 42 -10.46 -3.56 -15.53
N SER A 43 -10.99 -2.78 -14.58
CA SER A 43 -10.18 -1.99 -13.65
C SER A 43 -9.63 -2.80 -12.45
N ALA A 44 -9.87 -4.12 -12.41
CA ALA A 44 -9.40 -4.97 -11.34
C ALA A 44 -7.88 -5.14 -11.41
N GLU A 45 -7.23 -4.95 -10.28
CA GLU A 45 -5.82 -5.25 -10.09
C GLU A 45 -5.65 -6.70 -9.63
N LEU A 46 -4.75 -7.42 -10.28
CA LEU A 46 -4.52 -8.84 -10.06
C LEU A 46 -3.11 -9.06 -9.54
N GLN A 47 -3.00 -9.83 -8.46
CA GLN A 47 -1.72 -10.29 -7.91
C GLN A 47 -1.76 -11.80 -7.71
N GLU A 48 -0.84 -12.51 -8.36
CA GLU A 48 -0.70 -13.95 -8.27
C GLU A 48 0.29 -14.35 -7.17
N PHE A 49 -0.07 -15.37 -6.39
CA PHE A 49 0.79 -16.04 -5.43
C PHE A 49 1.00 -17.49 -5.89
N THR A 50 2.02 -17.70 -6.70
CA THR A 50 2.28 -18.96 -7.42
C THR A 50 2.51 -20.15 -6.50
N GLN A 51 3.07 -19.92 -5.29
CA GLN A 51 3.38 -21.01 -4.34
C GLN A 51 2.11 -21.69 -3.76
N ASP A 52 1.02 -20.93 -3.66
CA ASP A 52 -0.23 -21.37 -3.01
C ASP A 52 -1.41 -21.49 -3.98
N ASN A 53 -1.21 -21.29 -5.29
CA ASN A 53 -2.28 -21.16 -6.30
C ASN A 53 -3.33 -20.13 -5.90
N LYS A 54 -2.90 -19.00 -5.32
CA LYS A 54 -3.79 -17.93 -4.88
C LYS A 54 -3.74 -16.77 -5.85
N LEU A 55 -4.89 -16.16 -6.07
CA LEU A 55 -5.06 -14.94 -6.84
C LEU A 55 -5.78 -13.91 -5.96
N LEU A 56 -5.12 -12.78 -5.75
CA LEU A 56 -5.71 -11.62 -5.10
C LEU A 56 -6.23 -10.67 -6.16
N ILE A 57 -7.49 -10.33 -6.06
CA ILE A 57 -8.22 -9.47 -6.98
C ILE A 57 -8.66 -8.25 -6.18
N ARG A 58 -8.21 -7.06 -6.59
CA ARG A 58 -8.60 -5.79 -6.00
C ARG A 58 -9.43 -5.00 -7.01
N VAL A 59 -10.58 -4.55 -6.58
CA VAL A 59 -11.48 -3.70 -7.39
C VAL A 59 -11.72 -2.42 -6.61
N LYS A 60 -11.29 -1.29 -7.16
CA LYS A 60 -11.53 0.04 -6.55
C LYS A 60 -13.02 0.37 -6.56
N ALA A 61 -13.50 1.03 -5.52
CA ALA A 61 -14.87 1.50 -5.46
C ALA A 61 -15.09 2.50 -6.60
N SER A 62 -16.08 2.21 -7.47
CA SER A 62 -16.58 3.16 -8.45
C SER A 62 -18.00 3.54 -8.09
N THR A 63 -18.39 4.78 -8.39
CA THR A 63 -19.69 5.37 -8.06
C THR A 63 -20.89 4.56 -8.60
N THR A 64 -20.64 3.59 -9.47
CA THR A 64 -21.65 2.82 -10.19
C THR A 64 -21.84 1.37 -9.69
N ILE A 65 -20.95 0.90 -8.80
CA ILE A 65 -20.93 -0.52 -8.37
C ILE A 65 -20.87 -0.54 -6.83
N GLU A 66 -21.99 -0.24 -6.18
CA GLU A 66 -22.08 -0.19 -4.72
C GLU A 66 -22.42 -1.53 -4.05
N GLU A 67 -22.81 -2.57 -4.78
CA GLU A 67 -23.23 -3.83 -4.15
C GLU A 67 -22.53 -5.05 -4.74
N LYS A 68 -21.90 -5.83 -3.86
CA LYS A 68 -21.52 -7.23 -4.06
C LYS A 68 -20.44 -7.49 -5.11
N VAL A 69 -19.40 -6.64 -5.16
CA VAL A 69 -18.26 -6.85 -6.08
C VAL A 69 -17.63 -8.23 -5.84
N ALA A 70 -17.49 -8.66 -4.58
CA ALA A 70 -16.97 -9.98 -4.25
C ALA A 70 -17.81 -11.11 -4.89
N GLU A 71 -19.15 -11.02 -4.80
CA GLU A 71 -20.05 -12.02 -5.40
C GLU A 71 -19.93 -12.03 -6.93
N ARG A 72 -19.79 -10.83 -7.55
CA ARG A 72 -19.60 -10.73 -9.01
C ARG A 72 -18.28 -11.35 -9.44
N VAL A 73 -17.19 -11.09 -8.72
CA VAL A 73 -15.88 -11.71 -8.98
C VAL A 73 -16.00 -13.23 -8.91
N MET A 74 -16.61 -13.76 -7.85
CA MET A 74 -16.82 -15.20 -7.70
C MET A 74 -17.69 -15.79 -8.83
N ALA A 75 -18.74 -15.09 -9.23
CA ALA A 75 -19.61 -15.53 -10.32
C ALA A 75 -18.87 -15.57 -11.67
N VAL A 76 -17.99 -14.58 -11.95
CA VAL A 76 -17.16 -14.58 -13.15
C VAL A 76 -16.26 -15.81 -13.19
N PHE A 77 -15.52 -16.08 -12.11
CA PHE A 77 -14.59 -17.23 -12.08
C PHE A 77 -15.35 -18.57 -12.12
N SER A 78 -16.50 -18.69 -11.47
CA SER A 78 -17.31 -19.89 -11.53
C SER A 78 -17.86 -20.16 -12.94
N LYS A 79 -18.18 -19.10 -13.69
CA LYS A 79 -18.71 -19.19 -15.06
C LYS A 79 -17.62 -19.48 -16.08
N GLU A 80 -16.52 -18.73 -16.02
CA GLU A 80 -15.45 -18.79 -17.04
C GLU A 80 -14.50 -19.99 -16.82
N PHE A 81 -14.33 -20.45 -15.57
CA PHE A 81 -13.43 -21.54 -15.21
C PHE A 81 -14.10 -22.65 -14.39
N PRO A 82 -15.16 -23.29 -14.91
CA PRO A 82 -15.92 -24.30 -14.15
C PRO A 82 -15.10 -25.54 -13.81
N ALA A 83 -14.03 -25.80 -14.55
CA ALA A 83 -13.13 -26.95 -14.32
C ALA A 83 -12.07 -26.70 -13.22
N ASN A 84 -11.77 -25.43 -12.92
CA ASN A 84 -10.79 -25.08 -11.88
C ASN A 84 -11.50 -24.53 -10.65
N LYS A 85 -11.84 -25.44 -9.73
CA LYS A 85 -12.54 -25.05 -8.50
C LYS A 85 -11.68 -24.13 -7.64
N PHE A 86 -12.33 -23.22 -6.95
CA PHE A 86 -11.68 -22.28 -6.03
C PHE A 86 -12.44 -22.18 -4.71
N VAL A 87 -11.73 -21.73 -3.69
CA VAL A 87 -12.29 -21.39 -2.38
C VAL A 87 -11.92 -19.93 -2.09
N VAL A 88 -12.83 -19.20 -1.48
CA VAL A 88 -12.54 -17.84 -0.98
C VAL A 88 -11.66 -17.95 0.25
N ASP A 89 -10.42 -17.54 0.13
CA ASP A 89 -9.44 -17.55 1.22
C ASP A 89 -9.63 -16.33 2.13
N SER A 90 -9.85 -15.15 1.54
CA SER A 90 -10.25 -13.94 2.26
C SER A 90 -11.07 -13.00 1.36
N SER A 91 -11.92 -12.21 1.99
CA SER A 91 -12.64 -11.13 1.34
C SER A 91 -12.66 -9.93 2.28
N MET A 92 -12.25 -8.77 1.76
CA MET A 92 -12.21 -7.51 2.49
C MET A 92 -12.89 -6.44 1.64
N GLU A 93 -13.78 -5.69 2.25
CA GLU A 93 -14.47 -4.57 1.62
C GLU A 93 -14.27 -3.32 2.46
N ILE A 94 -13.81 -2.25 1.83
CA ILE A 94 -13.58 -0.95 2.47
C ILE A 94 -14.45 0.08 1.76
N GLY A 95 -15.41 0.62 2.49
CA GLY A 95 -16.24 1.71 1.98
C GLY A 95 -15.41 2.98 1.70
N PRO A 96 -15.78 3.81 0.70
CA PRO A 96 -15.05 5.03 0.35
C PRO A 96 -14.88 6.01 1.51
N THR A 97 -15.88 6.11 2.38
CA THR A 97 -15.83 6.98 3.57
C THR A 97 -14.77 6.52 4.57
N ILE A 98 -14.65 5.19 4.76
CA ILE A 98 -13.65 4.60 5.65
C ILE A 98 -12.26 4.77 5.05
N GLY A 99 -12.10 4.51 3.74
CA GLY A 99 -10.83 4.70 3.04
C GLY A 99 -10.32 6.13 3.15
N LYS A 100 -11.19 7.12 2.92
CA LYS A 100 -10.83 8.54 3.08
C LYS A 100 -10.39 8.87 4.50
N LYS A 101 -11.11 8.36 5.52
CA LYS A 101 -10.74 8.56 6.91
C LYS A 101 -9.38 7.91 7.23
N LEU A 102 -9.12 6.71 6.76
CA LEU A 102 -7.82 6.05 6.93
C LEU A 102 -6.68 6.86 6.28
N GLN A 103 -6.93 7.47 5.12
CA GLN A 103 -5.96 8.35 4.47
C GLN A 103 -5.67 9.60 5.32
N GLU A 104 -6.70 10.26 5.84
CA GLU A 104 -6.56 11.43 6.71
C GLU A 104 -5.78 11.08 7.99
N ASP A 105 -6.16 9.99 8.66
CA ASP A 105 -5.51 9.51 9.88
C ASP A 105 -4.04 9.11 9.63
N ALA A 106 -3.74 8.46 8.49
CA ALA A 106 -2.37 8.12 8.08
C ALA A 106 -1.51 9.36 7.83
N MET A 107 -2.04 10.37 7.15
CA MET A 107 -1.33 11.64 6.93
C MET A 107 -1.03 12.37 8.23
N ILE A 108 -1.99 12.40 9.15
CA ILE A 108 -1.81 12.99 10.48
C ILE A 108 -0.75 12.21 11.27
N ALA A 109 -0.79 10.87 11.24
CA ALA A 109 0.20 10.02 11.92
C ALA A 109 1.62 10.27 11.40
N VAL A 110 1.80 10.36 10.08
CA VAL A 110 3.09 10.68 9.45
C VAL A 110 3.59 12.06 9.88
N LEU A 111 2.71 13.06 9.89
CA LEU A 111 3.06 14.43 10.30
C LEU A 111 3.46 14.50 11.78
N ILE A 112 2.68 13.87 12.66
CA ILE A 112 2.99 13.83 14.09
C ILE A 112 4.31 13.09 14.33
N SER A 113 4.55 11.97 13.65
CA SER A 113 5.79 11.22 13.75
C SER A 113 6.99 12.05 13.31
N PHE A 114 6.87 12.78 12.20
CA PHE A 114 7.94 13.65 11.69
C PHE A 114 8.25 14.77 12.68
N VAL A 115 7.23 15.46 13.19
CA VAL A 115 7.41 16.51 14.22
C VAL A 115 8.04 15.94 15.49
N GLY A 116 7.58 14.76 15.93
CA GLY A 116 8.14 14.06 17.10
C GLY A 116 9.63 13.74 16.94
N ILE A 117 10.01 13.27 15.74
CA ILE A 117 11.41 13.00 15.37
C ILE A 117 12.25 14.27 15.46
N VAL A 118 11.80 15.36 14.83
CA VAL A 118 12.52 16.64 14.84
C VAL A 118 12.68 17.17 16.28
N LEU A 119 11.62 17.14 17.07
CA LEU A 119 11.66 17.57 18.46
C LEU A 119 12.61 16.71 19.31
N TYR A 120 12.55 15.39 19.17
CA TYR A 120 13.46 14.47 19.88
C TYR A 120 14.92 14.80 19.59
N ILE A 121 15.27 14.99 18.31
CA ILE A 121 16.65 15.30 17.93
C ILE A 121 17.05 16.71 18.40
N ALA A 122 16.16 17.70 18.30
CA ALA A 122 16.43 19.06 18.75
C ALA A 122 16.72 19.14 20.27
N VAL A 123 16.07 18.30 21.05
CA VAL A 123 16.30 18.22 22.51
C VAL A 123 17.56 17.40 22.83
N ARG A 124 17.82 16.32 22.09
CA ARG A 124 18.92 15.38 22.36
C ARG A 124 20.26 15.86 21.83
N PHE A 125 20.26 16.62 20.71
CA PHE A 125 21.44 17.13 20.01
C PHE A 125 21.31 18.64 19.76
N GLU A 126 22.39 19.28 19.30
CA GLU A 126 22.33 20.64 18.81
C GLU A 126 21.44 20.76 17.58
N LEU A 127 20.77 21.90 17.39
CA LEU A 127 19.86 22.16 16.26
C LEU A 127 20.45 21.83 14.88
N ARG A 128 21.78 22.02 14.71
CA ARG A 128 22.47 21.71 13.44
C ARG A 128 22.41 20.23 13.09
N PHE A 129 22.64 19.37 14.06
CA PHE A 129 22.55 17.92 13.91
C PHE A 129 21.09 17.48 13.72
N GLY A 130 20.16 18.16 14.42
CA GLY A 130 18.73 17.91 14.27
C GLY A 130 18.21 18.13 12.86
N VAL A 131 18.59 19.26 12.25
CA VAL A 131 18.20 19.57 10.86
C VAL A 131 18.83 18.57 9.89
N ALA A 132 20.11 18.22 10.07
CA ALA A 132 20.79 17.26 9.20
C ALA A 132 20.15 15.87 9.27
N ALA A 133 19.79 15.40 10.47
CA ALA A 133 19.11 14.11 10.64
C ALA A 133 17.70 14.11 10.03
N ALA A 134 16.93 15.20 10.21
CA ALA A 134 15.62 15.32 9.61
C ALA A 134 15.68 15.28 8.07
N LEU A 135 16.65 15.98 7.47
CA LEU A 135 16.86 15.96 6.03
C LEU A 135 17.27 14.56 5.53
N ALA A 136 18.17 13.86 6.24
CA ALA A 136 18.58 12.51 5.88
C ALA A 136 17.39 11.54 5.93
N THR A 137 16.64 11.52 7.03
CA THR A 137 15.44 10.66 7.16
C THR A 137 14.39 10.97 6.10
N PHE A 138 14.16 12.26 5.81
CA PHE A 138 13.23 12.67 4.76
C PHE A 138 13.68 12.19 3.38
N HIS A 139 14.98 12.31 3.07
CA HIS A 139 15.56 11.78 1.84
C HIS A 139 15.34 10.27 1.72
N ASP A 140 15.58 9.50 2.77
CA ASP A 140 15.45 8.05 2.76
C ASP A 140 14.01 7.61 2.50
N VAL A 141 13.04 8.28 3.12
CA VAL A 141 11.61 8.05 2.87
C VAL A 141 11.25 8.39 1.43
N LEU A 142 11.73 9.53 0.90
CA LEU A 142 11.49 9.92 -0.48
C LEU A 142 12.13 8.95 -1.48
N ALA A 143 13.32 8.44 -1.19
CA ALA A 143 13.99 7.47 -2.06
C ALA A 143 13.16 6.18 -2.19
N VAL A 144 12.63 5.66 -1.08
CA VAL A 144 11.76 4.48 -1.11
C VAL A 144 10.44 4.77 -1.84
N LEU A 145 9.80 5.91 -1.58
CA LEU A 145 8.59 6.31 -2.31
C LEU A 145 8.85 6.45 -3.81
N GLY A 146 10.02 7.01 -4.18
CA GLY A 146 10.44 7.11 -5.57
C GLY A 146 10.58 5.74 -6.25
N VAL A 147 11.14 4.75 -5.55
CA VAL A 147 11.21 3.37 -6.05
C VAL A 147 9.82 2.77 -6.22
N PHE A 148 8.92 2.95 -5.25
CA PHE A 148 7.52 2.50 -5.36
C PHE A 148 6.83 3.11 -6.57
N TYR A 149 7.02 4.41 -6.80
CA TYR A 149 6.48 5.10 -7.96
C TYR A 149 7.05 4.57 -9.28
N LEU A 150 8.37 4.36 -9.38
CA LEU A 150 9.02 3.82 -10.58
C LEU A 150 8.61 2.37 -10.90
N LEU A 151 8.27 1.60 -9.87
CA LEU A 151 7.82 0.22 -10.01
C LEU A 151 6.30 0.09 -10.14
N ASP A 152 5.59 1.22 -10.22
CA ASP A 152 4.12 1.29 -10.28
C ASP A 152 3.45 0.43 -9.18
N LYS A 153 3.97 0.55 -7.94
CA LYS A 153 3.46 -0.18 -6.78
C LYS A 153 2.49 0.68 -5.99
N GLU A 154 1.40 0.06 -5.54
CA GLU A 154 0.41 0.72 -4.71
C GLU A 154 0.96 1.09 -3.34
N ILE A 155 0.59 2.28 -2.86
CA ILE A 155 0.84 2.69 -1.47
C ILE A 155 -0.35 2.24 -0.63
N THR A 156 -0.13 1.19 0.15
CA THR A 156 -1.09 0.61 1.10
C THR A 156 -0.83 1.16 2.51
N LEU A 157 -1.76 0.90 3.44
CA LEU A 157 -1.55 1.22 4.86
C LEU A 157 -0.33 0.49 5.44
N LEU A 158 -0.05 -0.74 4.96
CA LEU A 158 1.16 -1.50 5.33
C LEU A 158 2.43 -0.81 4.85
N VAL A 159 2.43 -0.24 3.64
CA VAL A 159 3.57 0.53 3.12
C VAL A 159 3.83 1.76 3.98
N ILE A 160 2.79 2.50 4.39
CA ILE A 160 2.94 3.65 5.30
C ILE A 160 3.55 3.20 6.63
N THR A 161 3.09 2.09 7.19
CA THR A 161 3.66 1.52 8.42
C THR A 161 5.13 1.16 8.24
N ALA A 162 5.50 0.56 7.11
CA ALA A 162 6.89 0.24 6.76
C ALA A 162 7.75 1.50 6.60
N LEU A 163 7.23 2.57 6.00
CA LEU A 163 7.92 3.86 5.88
C LEU A 163 8.16 4.52 7.23
N LEU A 164 7.19 4.46 8.14
CA LEU A 164 7.38 4.96 9.52
C LEU A 164 8.44 4.15 10.27
N THR A 165 8.47 2.83 10.06
CA THR A 165 9.50 1.95 10.62
C THR A 165 10.88 2.28 10.04
N LEU A 166 10.98 2.45 8.72
CA LEU A 166 12.20 2.88 8.04
C LEU A 166 12.71 4.22 8.59
N ALA A 167 11.82 5.21 8.74
CA ALA A 167 12.18 6.50 9.31
C ALA A 167 12.75 6.37 10.73
N GLY A 168 12.18 5.50 11.56
CA GLY A 168 12.68 5.21 12.91
C GLY A 168 14.08 4.59 12.90
N TYR A 169 14.34 3.63 12.02
CA TYR A 169 15.67 3.03 11.87
C TYR A 169 16.70 4.01 11.31
N SER A 170 16.37 4.73 10.23
CA SER A 170 17.25 5.75 9.65
C SER A 170 17.65 6.80 10.69
N LEU A 171 16.70 7.23 11.51
CA LEU A 171 16.93 8.13 12.60
C LEU A 171 17.91 7.54 13.62
N THR A 172 17.69 6.31 14.06
CA THR A 172 18.52 5.64 15.07
C THR A 172 19.96 5.55 14.60
N ASP A 173 20.18 5.14 13.35
CA ASP A 173 21.50 5.05 12.75
C ASP A 173 22.19 6.41 12.67
N THR A 174 21.46 7.45 12.25
CA THR A 174 21.94 8.82 12.18
C THR A 174 22.36 9.35 13.56
N VAL A 175 21.54 9.05 14.59
CA VAL A 175 21.83 9.44 15.99
C VAL A 175 23.12 8.80 16.48
N VAL A 176 23.34 7.51 16.21
CA VAL A 176 24.57 6.79 16.60
C VAL A 176 25.80 7.42 15.94
N VAL A 177 25.70 7.76 14.65
CA VAL A 177 26.79 8.43 13.92
C VAL A 177 27.09 9.81 14.53
N PHE A 178 26.05 10.60 14.83
CA PHE A 178 26.21 11.93 15.40
C PHE A 178 26.78 11.89 16.82
N ASP A 179 26.38 10.93 17.63
CA ASP A 179 26.93 10.74 18.97
C ASP A 179 28.46 10.47 18.89
N ARG A 180 28.86 9.63 17.92
CA ARG A 180 30.26 9.34 17.69
C ARG A 180 31.08 10.53 17.17
N ILE A 181 30.49 11.34 16.29
CA ILE A 181 31.13 12.59 15.84
C ILE A 181 31.30 13.54 17.00
N ARG A 182 30.31 13.69 17.87
CA ARG A 182 30.37 14.55 19.04
C ARG A 182 31.43 14.14 20.05
N GLU A 183 31.65 12.84 20.23
CA GLU A 183 32.71 12.34 21.11
C GLU A 183 34.13 12.67 20.61
N ASN A 184 34.29 12.90 19.30
CA ASN A 184 35.60 13.14 18.68
C ASN A 184 35.83 14.63 18.30
N LEU A 185 34.91 15.53 18.64
CA LEU A 185 35.08 16.98 18.52
C LEU A 185 35.48 17.62 19.84
#